data_93b106db7d23cba8b4846379ce371080
#
_entry.id   93b106db7d23cba8b4846379ce371080
#
_cell.length_a   1.000
_cell.length_b   1.000
_cell.length_c   1.000
_cell.angle_alpha   90.00
_cell.angle_beta   90.00
_cell.angle_gamma   90.00
#
_symmetry.space_group_name_H-M   'P 1'
#
loop_
_entity.id
_entity.type
_entity.pdbx_description
1 polymer ?
#
loop_
_entity_poly.entity_id
_entity_poly.type
_entity_poly.pdbx_seq_one_letter_code
_entity_poly.pdbx_strand_id
1 'polypeptide(L)'
;MKVSRISKQSNELIFINYKGLDEIEVFNNIKDILSNNELIQIGKKIIGPSEDFYKCKLNNNEFYLIYDIDYGGCICSENTLVLDELEIIINNG
;
A
#
# COMPACT_ATOMS: atom_id res chain seq x y z
N MET A 1 -2.74 10.90 -4.54
CA MET A 1 -3.10 9.90 -3.51
C MET A 1 -2.35 10.18 -2.23
N LYS A 2 -2.92 9.83 -1.10
CA LYS A 2 -2.29 10.10 0.17
C LYS A 2 -2.40 8.91 1.12
N VAL A 3 -1.30 8.57 1.77
CA VAL A 3 -1.23 7.52 2.79
C VAL A 3 -0.59 8.09 4.06
N SER A 4 -0.88 7.48 5.19
CA SER A 4 -0.28 7.87 6.46
C SER A 4 -0.26 6.69 7.42
N ARG A 5 0.67 6.73 8.37
CA ARG A 5 0.63 5.79 9.50
C ARG A 5 -0.31 6.30 10.57
N ILE A 6 -1.02 5.38 11.24
CA ILE A 6 -1.90 5.72 12.36
C ILE A 6 -1.06 6.27 13.53
N SER A 7 0.13 5.68 13.75
CA SER A 7 1.08 6.12 14.75
C SER A 7 2.51 5.79 14.29
N LYS A 8 3.50 6.38 14.94
CA LYS A 8 4.92 6.10 14.63
C LYS A 8 5.31 4.63 14.83
N GLN A 9 4.55 3.90 15.64
CA GLN A 9 4.80 2.49 15.94
C GLN A 9 3.96 1.56 15.07
N SER A 10 3.08 2.11 14.23
CA SER A 10 2.24 1.32 13.36
C SER A 10 3.06 0.66 12.25
N ASN A 11 2.73 -0.59 11.93
CA ASN A 11 3.29 -1.34 10.82
C ASN A 11 2.45 -1.18 9.55
N GLU A 12 1.51 -0.25 9.53
CA GLU A 12 0.57 -0.07 8.44
C GLU A 12 0.54 1.38 7.94
N LEU A 13 0.42 1.53 6.62
CA LEU A 13 0.02 2.77 5.97
C LEU A 13 -1.45 2.63 5.58
N ILE A 14 -2.27 3.56 6.00
CA ILE A 14 -3.68 3.63 5.62
C ILE A 14 -3.87 4.66 4.51
N PHE A 15 -4.89 4.46 3.67
CA PHE A 15 -5.22 5.36 2.58
C PHE A 15 -6.17 6.45 3.09
N ILE A 16 -5.82 7.71 2.84
CA ILE A 16 -6.58 8.85 3.34
C ILE A 16 -6.82 9.87 2.23
N ASN A 17 -7.74 10.80 2.50
CA ASN A 17 -8.03 11.95 1.63
C ASN A 17 -8.37 11.58 0.18
N TYR A 18 -9.24 10.58 0.01
CA TYR A 18 -9.66 10.11 -1.29
C TYR A 18 -11.13 10.40 -1.61
N LYS A 19 -11.59 11.58 -1.27
CA LYS A 19 -12.99 11.99 -1.48
C LYS A 19 -13.42 11.80 -2.94
N GLY A 20 -14.61 11.24 -3.12
CA GLY A 20 -15.21 11.06 -4.44
C GLY A 20 -14.72 9.85 -5.21
N LEU A 21 -13.84 9.05 -4.62
CA LEU A 21 -13.36 7.80 -5.22
C LEU A 21 -13.82 6.60 -4.39
N ASP A 22 -14.12 5.50 -5.09
CA ASP A 22 -14.37 4.22 -4.44
C ASP A 22 -13.05 3.65 -3.88
N GLU A 23 -13.15 2.84 -2.84
CA GLU A 23 -11.98 2.22 -2.22
C GLU A 23 -11.15 1.39 -3.21
N ILE A 24 -11.81 0.69 -4.13
CA ILE A 24 -11.11 -0.09 -5.16
C ILE A 24 -10.39 0.83 -6.17
N GLU A 25 -10.94 1.98 -6.49
CA GLU A 25 -10.27 2.95 -7.37
C GLU A 25 -9.02 3.51 -6.69
N VAL A 26 -9.12 3.84 -5.41
CA VAL A 26 -7.97 4.32 -4.61
C VAL A 26 -6.88 3.26 -4.56
N PHE A 27 -7.25 2.01 -4.29
CA PHE A 27 -6.32 0.89 -4.26
C PHE A 27 -5.60 0.72 -5.59
N ASN A 28 -6.34 0.73 -6.70
CA ASN A 28 -5.76 0.58 -8.03
C ASN A 28 -4.84 1.75 -8.39
N ASN A 29 -5.21 2.98 -8.01
CA ASN A 29 -4.37 4.15 -8.25
C ASN A 29 -3.05 4.06 -7.48
N ILE A 30 -3.09 3.63 -6.24
CA ILE A 30 -1.87 3.44 -5.43
C ILE A 30 -1.02 2.31 -6.00
N LYS A 31 -1.64 1.21 -6.40
CA LYS A 31 -0.94 0.11 -7.06
C LYS A 31 -0.22 0.58 -8.33
N ASP A 32 -0.87 1.42 -9.13
CA ASP A 32 -0.28 1.97 -10.35
C ASP A 32 0.93 2.87 -10.02
N ILE A 33 0.82 3.72 -9.01
CA ILE A 33 1.95 4.55 -8.56
C ILE A 33 3.14 3.67 -8.17
N LEU A 34 2.89 2.61 -7.42
CA LEU A 34 3.93 1.67 -7.00
C LEU A 34 4.53 0.92 -8.19
N SER A 35 3.68 0.47 -9.13
CA SER A 35 4.12 -0.26 -10.31
C SER A 35 5.01 0.56 -11.24
N ASN A 36 4.85 1.88 -11.24
CA ASN A 36 5.66 2.78 -12.06
C ASN A 36 7.00 3.14 -11.44
N ASN A 37 7.28 2.68 -10.23
CA ASN A 37 8.55 2.92 -9.57
C ASN A 37 9.51 1.76 -9.82
N GLU A 38 10.68 2.04 -10.38
CA GLU A 38 11.68 1.04 -10.74
C GLU A 38 12.23 0.25 -9.56
N LEU A 39 12.17 0.83 -8.36
CA LEU A 39 12.68 0.20 -7.14
C LEU A 39 11.67 -0.77 -6.52
N ILE A 40 10.44 -0.79 -7.03
CA ILE A 40 9.35 -1.58 -6.47
C ILE A 40 8.99 -2.74 -7.40
N GLN A 41 8.86 -3.93 -6.80
CA GLN A 41 8.36 -5.12 -7.47
C GLN A 41 7.05 -5.53 -6.83
N ILE A 42 6.01 -5.67 -7.63
CA ILE A 42 4.71 -6.15 -7.18
C ILE A 42 4.58 -7.63 -7.56
N GLY A 43 4.38 -8.47 -6.56
CA GLY A 43 4.23 -9.90 -6.76
C GLY A 43 2.84 -10.31 -7.22
N LYS A 44 2.57 -11.60 -7.19
CA LYS A 44 1.28 -12.14 -7.59
C LYS A 44 0.20 -11.82 -6.56
N LYS A 45 -1.04 -11.64 -7.06
CA LYS A 45 -2.21 -11.50 -6.21
C LYS A 45 -2.49 -12.82 -5.50
N ILE A 46 -2.67 -12.74 -4.19
CA ILE A 46 -3.08 -13.87 -3.35
C ILE A 46 -4.48 -13.56 -2.85
N ILE A 47 -5.42 -14.48 -3.10
CA ILE A 47 -6.83 -14.30 -2.73
C ILE A 47 -7.09 -15.01 -1.40
N GLY A 48 -7.48 -14.23 -0.40
CA GLY A 48 -7.90 -14.75 0.90
C GLY A 48 -9.41 -14.73 1.07
N PRO A 49 -9.91 -15.19 2.24
CA PRO A 49 -11.36 -15.24 2.49
C PRO A 49 -12.04 -13.87 2.51
N SER A 50 -11.39 -12.85 3.02
CA SER A 50 -11.94 -11.49 3.15
C SER A 50 -11.02 -10.43 2.61
N GLU A 51 -9.85 -10.79 2.12
CA GLU A 51 -8.87 -9.83 1.60
C GLU A 51 -8.07 -10.42 0.46
N ASP A 52 -7.66 -9.53 -0.44
CA ASP A 52 -6.70 -9.83 -1.48
C ASP A 52 -5.40 -9.12 -1.15
N PHE A 53 -4.26 -9.76 -1.37
CA PHE A 53 -2.99 -9.10 -1.10
C PHE A 53 -1.91 -9.45 -2.11
N TYR A 54 -0.94 -8.54 -2.20
CA TYR A 54 0.23 -8.69 -3.06
C TYR A 54 1.46 -8.64 -2.18
N LYS A 55 2.33 -9.64 -2.31
CA LYS A 55 3.64 -9.62 -1.67
C LYS A 55 4.58 -8.81 -2.55
N CYS A 56 5.09 -7.71 -2.03
CA CYS A 56 5.87 -6.73 -2.79
C CYS A 56 7.24 -6.51 -2.17
N LYS A 57 8.13 -5.86 -2.93
CA LYS A 57 9.46 -5.49 -2.45
C LYS A 57 9.81 -4.07 -2.88
N LEU A 58 10.42 -3.33 -1.98
CA LEU A 58 11.08 -2.05 -2.25
C LEU A 58 12.57 -2.22 -1.95
N ASN A 59 13.44 -2.19 -2.98
CA ASN A 59 14.88 -2.44 -2.81
C ASN A 59 15.17 -3.73 -2.03
N ASN A 60 14.46 -4.83 -2.38
CA ASN A 60 14.56 -6.14 -1.72
C ASN A 60 13.98 -6.22 -0.30
N ASN A 61 13.37 -5.16 0.20
CA ASN A 61 12.67 -5.16 1.48
C ASN A 61 11.18 -5.43 1.27
N GLU A 62 10.65 -6.43 1.98
CA GLU A 62 9.28 -6.87 1.77
C GLU A 62 8.25 -5.92 2.36
N PHE A 63 7.14 -5.78 1.66
CA PHE A 63 5.92 -5.18 2.17
C PHE A 63 4.71 -5.85 1.52
N TYR A 64 3.53 -5.64 2.09
CA TYR A 64 2.29 -6.20 1.57
C TYR A 64 1.33 -5.08 1.21
N LEU A 65 0.79 -5.16 0.00
CA LEU A 65 -0.30 -4.30 -0.46
C LEU A 65 -1.58 -5.11 -0.32
N ILE A 66 -2.50 -4.63 0.51
CA ILE A 66 -3.68 -5.39 0.93
C ILE A 66 -4.94 -4.63 0.57
N TYR A 67 -5.93 -5.33 0.01
CA TYR A 67 -7.30 -4.84 -0.16
C TYR A 67 -8.24 -5.71 0.65
N ASP A 68 -8.84 -5.12 1.68
CA ASP A 68 -9.81 -5.77 2.55
C ASP A 68 -11.21 -5.35 2.12
N ILE A 69 -12.13 -6.31 2.00
CA ILE A 69 -13.49 -6.05 1.56
C ILE A 69 -14.22 -5.11 2.54
N ASP A 70 -13.93 -5.23 3.83
CA ASP A 70 -14.60 -4.46 4.88
C ASP A 70 -13.91 -3.14 5.22
N TYR A 71 -12.58 -3.08 5.12
CA TYR A 71 -11.79 -1.95 5.62
C TYR A 71 -11.04 -1.17 4.53
N GLY A 72 -11.13 -1.61 3.28
CA GLY A 72 -10.44 -0.95 2.18
C GLY A 72 -8.98 -1.34 2.07
N GLY A 73 -8.16 -0.47 1.48
CA GLY A 73 -6.77 -0.76 1.21
C GLY A 73 -5.82 -0.31 2.30
N CYS A 74 -4.72 -1.03 2.44
CA CYS A 74 -3.62 -0.65 3.31
C CYS A 74 -2.30 -1.26 2.82
N ILE A 75 -1.21 -0.80 3.38
CA ILE A 75 0.12 -1.34 3.14
C ILE A 75 0.71 -1.73 4.50
N CYS A 76 1.26 -2.93 4.59
CA CYS A 76 1.87 -3.44 5.82
C CYS A 76 3.33 -3.81 5.57
N SER A 77 4.18 -3.54 6.55
CA SER A 77 5.57 -4.01 6.55
C SER A 77 6.09 -4.07 7.98
N GLU A 78 6.90 -5.07 8.28
CA GLU A 78 7.62 -5.13 9.54
C GLU A 78 8.79 -4.13 9.56
N ASN A 79 9.26 -3.71 8.39
CA ASN A 79 10.33 -2.73 8.26
C ASN A 79 9.73 -1.33 8.14
N THR A 80 9.78 -0.55 9.21
CA THR A 80 9.17 0.79 9.25
C THR A 80 9.86 1.78 8.31
N LEU A 81 11.14 1.56 7.96
CA LEU A 81 11.83 2.40 6.99
C LEU A 81 11.23 2.24 5.60
N VAL A 82 10.76 1.04 5.24
CA VAL A 82 10.04 0.80 4.00
C VAL A 82 8.74 1.61 3.97
N LEU A 83 8.02 1.64 5.07
CA LEU A 83 6.79 2.42 5.18
C LEU A 83 7.05 3.91 5.01
N ASP A 84 8.12 4.44 5.58
CA ASP A 84 8.51 5.84 5.44
C ASP A 84 8.78 6.18 3.97
N GLU A 85 9.54 5.33 3.27
CA GLU A 85 9.83 5.54 1.84
C GLU A 85 8.57 5.44 0.98
N LEU A 86 7.71 4.44 1.23
CA LEU A 86 6.46 4.27 0.49
C LEU A 86 5.53 5.47 0.69
N GLU A 87 5.46 6.00 1.91
CA GLU A 87 4.66 7.19 2.20
C GLU A 87 5.10 8.36 1.33
N ILE A 88 6.41 8.59 1.21
CA ILE A 88 6.97 9.64 0.36
C ILE A 88 6.63 9.40 -1.13
N ILE A 89 6.85 8.18 -1.61
CA ILE A 89 6.60 7.81 -3.01
C ILE A 89 5.13 8.02 -3.38
N ILE A 90 4.21 7.55 -2.56
CA ILE A 90 2.78 7.61 -2.85
C ILE A 90 2.27 9.05 -2.73
N ASN A 91 2.68 9.79 -1.69
CA ASN A 91 2.21 11.15 -1.45
C ASN A 91 2.73 12.15 -2.49
N ASN A 92 3.81 11.81 -3.18
CA ASN A 92 4.37 12.60 -4.28
C ASN A 92 3.94 12.11 -5.67
N GLY A 93 3.21 11.01 -5.70
CA GLY A 93 2.73 10.40 -6.96
C GLY A 93 1.50 11.06 -7.57
#